data_1f7096e584edf2d27c7c5314bd2f67f1
#
_entry.id   1f7096e584edf2d27c7c5314bd2f67f1
#
_cell.length_a   1.000
_cell.length_b   1.000
_cell.length_c   1.000
_cell.angle_alpha   90.00
_cell.angle_beta   90.00
_cell.angle_gamma   90.00
#
_symmetry.space_group_name_H-M   'P 1'
#
loop_
_entity.id
_entity.type
_entity.pdbx_description
1 polymer ?
#
loop_
_entity_poly.entity_id
_entity_poly.type
_entity_poly.pdbx_seq_one_letter_code
_entity_poly.pdbx_strand_id
1 'polypeptide(L)'
;PSGRKFLIIWAILLTLLFVVIGAFSLTKIDQLKTASAARHAARMNPTAIEVGRTAPELFLPAGSNPSKVKVGIYLDHIASISIADNTWSPEFYLWFKWDNDNLDPGETFDIIEGEVISKQKLSEYHKQGEHYVKYLVKAQITKYFDSLRFPVDDHILTIVIEDGKLPWKDLE
;
A
#
# COMPACT_ATOMS: atom_id res chain seq x y z
N PRO A 1 67.20 -5.82 -10.58
CA PRO A 1 66.67 -6.02 -9.18
C PRO A 1 65.56 -5.01 -8.85
N SER A 2 65.50 -3.84 -9.51
CA SER A 2 64.50 -2.80 -9.22
C SER A 2 63.07 -3.14 -9.71
N GLY A 3 62.93 -3.81 -10.83
CA GLY A 3 61.63 -4.14 -11.42
C GLY A 3 60.79 -5.09 -10.55
N ARG A 4 61.43 -6.09 -9.89
CA ARG A 4 60.73 -7.02 -9.01
C ARG A 4 60.16 -6.37 -7.74
N LYS A 5 60.91 -5.42 -7.18
CA LYS A 5 60.42 -4.62 -6.01
C LYS A 5 59.22 -3.73 -6.41
N PHE A 6 59.30 -3.13 -7.57
CA PHE A 6 58.20 -2.35 -8.13
C PHE A 6 56.93 -3.16 -8.30
N LEU A 7 57.01 -4.34 -8.89
CA LEU A 7 55.87 -5.25 -9.06
C LEU A 7 55.24 -5.67 -7.73
N ILE A 8 56.07 -5.98 -6.72
CA ILE A 8 55.59 -6.35 -5.38
C ILE A 8 54.83 -5.18 -4.73
N ILE A 9 55.35 -3.94 -4.83
CA ILE A 9 54.72 -2.77 -4.28
C ILE A 9 53.34 -2.54 -4.96
N TRP A 10 53.28 -2.66 -6.29
CA TRP A 10 52.03 -2.51 -7.02
C TRP A 10 51.01 -3.61 -6.66
N ALA A 11 51.45 -4.86 -6.50
CA ALA A 11 50.59 -5.96 -6.10
C ALA A 11 49.99 -5.70 -4.68
N ILE A 12 50.80 -5.22 -3.75
CA ILE A 12 50.33 -4.87 -2.39
C ILE A 12 49.33 -3.73 -2.45
N LEU A 13 49.61 -2.68 -3.23
CA LEU A 13 48.69 -1.52 -3.39
C LEU A 13 47.34 -1.95 -3.97
N LEU A 14 47.33 -2.77 -5.02
CA LEU A 14 46.10 -3.29 -5.62
C LEU A 14 45.33 -4.19 -4.66
N THR A 15 46.01 -5.03 -3.91
CA THR A 15 45.35 -5.87 -2.90
C THR A 15 44.71 -5.02 -1.81
N LEU A 16 45.42 -4.02 -1.33
CA LEU A 16 44.92 -3.12 -0.30
C LEU A 16 43.69 -2.32 -0.80
N LEU A 17 43.77 -1.84 -2.03
CA LEU A 17 42.64 -1.15 -2.69
C LEU A 17 41.43 -2.08 -2.81
N PHE A 18 41.62 -3.34 -3.19
CA PHE A 18 40.56 -4.31 -3.32
C PHE A 18 39.90 -4.61 -1.95
N VAL A 19 40.71 -4.75 -0.89
CA VAL A 19 40.21 -4.96 0.48
C VAL A 19 39.39 -3.77 0.96
N VAL A 20 39.84 -2.54 0.69
CA VAL A 20 39.11 -1.32 1.08
C VAL A 20 37.78 -1.23 0.36
N ILE A 21 37.75 -1.48 -0.96
CA ILE A 21 36.52 -1.48 -1.74
C ILE A 21 35.57 -2.58 -1.25
N GLY A 22 36.08 -3.78 -0.98
CA GLY A 22 35.30 -4.89 -0.45
C GLY A 22 34.68 -4.57 0.92
N ALA A 23 35.46 -4.02 1.85
CA ALA A 23 34.95 -3.60 3.16
C ALA A 23 33.85 -2.52 3.04
N PHE A 24 34.07 -1.52 2.18
CA PHE A 24 33.07 -0.49 1.92
C PHE A 24 31.78 -1.08 1.31
N SER A 25 31.89 -2.00 0.39
CA SER A 25 30.73 -2.67 -0.23
C SER A 25 29.94 -3.47 0.80
N LEU A 26 30.61 -4.21 1.69
CA LEU A 26 29.97 -4.99 2.76
C LEU A 26 29.19 -4.09 3.72
N THR A 27 29.78 -2.95 4.12
CA THR A 27 29.07 -2.00 5.00
C THR A 27 27.85 -1.39 4.33
N LYS A 28 27.89 -1.11 3.03
CA LYS A 28 26.73 -0.62 2.27
C LYS A 28 25.63 -1.67 2.16
N ILE A 29 25.97 -2.91 1.92
CA ILE A 29 25.01 -4.03 1.87
C ILE A 29 24.34 -4.21 3.23
N ASP A 30 25.08 -4.13 4.32
CA ASP A 30 24.53 -4.26 5.67
C ASP A 30 23.57 -3.09 6.01
N GLN A 31 23.95 -1.87 5.66
CA GLN A 31 23.07 -0.70 5.79
C GLN A 31 21.77 -0.84 5.00
N LEU A 32 21.83 -1.39 3.78
CA LEU A 32 20.64 -1.62 2.95
C LEU A 32 19.75 -2.71 3.56
N LYS A 33 20.33 -3.79 4.08
CA LYS A 33 19.57 -4.85 4.77
C LYS A 33 18.87 -4.34 6.02
N THR A 34 19.58 -3.60 6.88
CA THR A 34 18.99 -3.06 8.10
C THR A 34 17.90 -2.04 7.80
N ALA A 35 18.08 -1.16 6.81
CA ALA A 35 17.07 -0.22 6.38
C ALA A 35 15.84 -0.91 5.76
N SER A 36 16.03 -2.01 5.04
CA SER A 36 14.93 -2.81 4.49
C SER A 36 14.15 -3.52 5.60
N ALA A 37 14.85 -4.14 6.56
CA ALA A 37 14.22 -4.79 7.70
C ALA A 37 13.44 -3.80 8.58
N ALA A 38 13.98 -2.61 8.82
CA ALA A 38 13.30 -1.56 9.57
C ALA A 38 12.02 -1.07 8.87
N ARG A 39 12.06 -0.89 7.54
CA ARG A 39 10.86 -0.54 6.75
C ARG A 39 9.83 -1.65 6.78
N HIS A 40 10.25 -2.91 6.65
CA HIS A 40 9.33 -4.04 6.74
C HIS A 40 8.67 -4.10 8.12
N ALA A 41 9.43 -3.95 9.19
CA ALA A 41 8.91 -3.93 10.56
C ALA A 41 7.92 -2.76 10.78
N ALA A 42 8.22 -1.57 10.25
CA ALA A 42 7.32 -0.42 10.32
C ALA A 42 5.99 -0.70 9.58
N ARG A 43 6.02 -1.38 8.45
CA ARG A 43 4.81 -1.74 7.68
C ARG A 43 3.95 -2.82 8.33
N MET A 44 4.59 -3.73 9.05
CA MET A 44 3.88 -4.78 9.80
C MET A 44 3.25 -4.27 11.09
N ASN A 45 3.56 -3.06 11.52
CA ASN A 45 2.93 -2.43 12.67
C ASN A 45 1.57 -1.86 12.27
N PRO A 46 0.44 -2.41 12.79
CA PRO A 46 -0.90 -1.95 12.43
C PRO A 46 -1.21 -0.51 12.86
N THR A 47 -0.37 0.06 13.75
CA THR A 47 -0.49 1.46 14.19
C THR A 47 0.46 2.41 13.45
N ALA A 48 1.32 1.87 12.57
CA ALA A 48 2.21 2.70 11.77
C ALA A 48 1.44 3.34 10.61
N ILE A 49 1.26 4.63 10.69
CA ILE A 49 0.67 5.44 9.65
C ILE A 49 1.79 5.89 8.72
N GLU A 50 1.74 5.52 7.45
CA GLU A 50 2.68 6.06 6.46
C GLU A 50 2.45 7.56 6.29
N VAL A 51 3.54 8.33 6.37
CA VAL A 51 3.50 9.78 6.14
C VAL A 51 2.94 10.04 4.74
N GLY A 52 1.85 10.82 4.66
CA GLY A 52 1.15 11.15 3.42
C GLY A 52 0.01 10.20 3.03
N ARG A 53 -0.29 9.17 3.85
CA ARG A 53 -1.42 8.25 3.65
C ARG A 53 -2.40 8.19 4.82
N THR A 54 -2.23 9.02 5.79
CA THR A 54 -3.27 9.31 6.78
C THR A 54 -4.43 10.02 6.10
N ALA A 55 -5.62 9.50 6.26
CA ALA A 55 -6.77 10.37 6.13
C ALA A 55 -6.50 11.64 6.96
N PRO A 56 -6.65 12.83 6.38
CA PRO A 56 -6.47 14.05 7.14
C PRO A 56 -7.35 13.97 8.39
N GLU A 57 -6.85 14.46 9.53
CA GLU A 57 -7.70 14.60 10.72
C GLU A 57 -8.95 15.36 10.31
N LEU A 58 -10.09 14.69 10.42
CA LEU A 58 -11.37 15.26 10.04
C LEU A 58 -11.76 16.30 11.09
N PHE A 59 -11.43 17.56 10.83
CA PHE A 59 -11.98 18.66 11.60
C PHE A 59 -13.45 18.85 11.20
N LEU A 60 -14.32 18.11 11.86
CA LEU A 60 -15.76 18.30 11.68
C LEU A 60 -16.14 19.69 12.14
N PRO A 61 -16.87 20.47 11.32
CA PRO A 61 -17.39 21.76 11.75
C PRO A 61 -18.25 21.62 13.01
N ALA A 62 -18.15 22.58 13.93
CA ALA A 62 -18.93 22.55 15.14
C ALA A 62 -20.45 22.46 14.80
N GLY A 63 -21.10 21.39 15.28
CA GLY A 63 -22.51 21.11 15.03
C GLY A 63 -22.80 20.17 13.85
N SER A 64 -21.79 19.66 13.15
CA SER A 64 -22.00 18.57 12.18
C SER A 64 -22.31 17.26 12.94
N ASN A 65 -23.23 16.48 12.41
CA ASN A 65 -23.58 15.16 12.91
C ASN A 65 -23.51 14.17 11.75
N PRO A 66 -22.30 13.72 11.37
CA PRO A 66 -22.12 12.83 10.23
C PRO A 66 -22.77 11.48 10.51
N SER A 67 -23.31 10.87 9.47
CA SER A 67 -23.80 9.50 9.54
C SER A 67 -22.63 8.53 9.58
N LYS A 68 -22.66 7.58 10.52
CA LYS A 68 -21.61 6.58 10.69
C LYS A 68 -21.81 5.40 9.76
N VAL A 69 -20.78 5.11 8.96
CA VAL A 69 -20.74 3.94 8.09
C VAL A 69 -19.55 3.07 8.49
N LYS A 70 -19.82 1.84 8.92
CA LYS A 70 -18.77 0.85 9.18
C LYS A 70 -18.45 0.11 7.90
N VAL A 71 -17.20 0.18 7.49
CA VAL A 71 -16.68 -0.49 6.30
C VAL A 71 -15.75 -1.62 6.71
N GLY A 72 -15.87 -2.75 6.03
CA GLY A 72 -14.93 -3.84 6.20
C GLY A 72 -14.54 -4.43 4.86
N ILE A 73 -13.27 -4.79 4.74
CA ILE A 73 -12.68 -5.37 3.53
C ILE A 73 -11.97 -6.69 3.87
N TYR A 74 -12.05 -7.65 2.96
CA TYR A 74 -11.27 -8.88 3.00
C TYR A 74 -10.73 -9.17 1.61
N LEU A 75 -9.41 -9.08 1.45
CA LEU A 75 -8.75 -9.41 0.18
C LEU A 75 -8.81 -10.93 -0.03
N ASP A 76 -9.46 -11.36 -1.11
CA ASP A 76 -9.55 -12.77 -1.49
C ASP A 76 -8.26 -13.19 -2.20
N HIS A 77 -7.97 -12.57 -3.34
CA HIS A 77 -6.72 -12.78 -4.07
C HIS A 77 -6.35 -11.60 -4.97
N ILE A 78 -5.14 -11.64 -5.50
CA ILE A 78 -4.64 -10.71 -6.51
C ILE A 78 -4.62 -11.47 -7.84
N ALA A 79 -5.50 -11.07 -8.77
CA ALA A 79 -5.63 -11.73 -10.07
C ALA A 79 -4.43 -11.44 -10.98
N SER A 80 -3.90 -10.22 -10.95
CA SER A 80 -2.73 -9.83 -11.74
C SER A 80 -1.98 -8.64 -11.15
N ILE A 81 -0.69 -8.54 -11.48
CA ILE A 81 0.15 -7.36 -11.27
C ILE A 81 0.91 -7.13 -12.58
N SER A 82 0.79 -5.93 -13.17
CA SER A 82 1.52 -5.51 -14.35
C SER A 82 2.40 -4.31 -14.02
N ILE A 83 3.70 -4.54 -13.94
CA ILE A 83 4.68 -3.45 -13.76
C ILE A 83 4.75 -2.57 -15.01
N ALA A 84 4.59 -3.18 -16.20
CA ALA A 84 4.63 -2.47 -17.47
C ALA A 84 3.48 -1.47 -17.63
N ASP A 85 2.28 -1.84 -17.18
CA ASP A 85 1.09 -1.01 -17.28
C ASP A 85 0.84 -0.19 -16.01
N ASN A 86 1.66 -0.35 -14.99
CA ASN A 86 1.48 0.27 -13.68
C ASN A 86 0.11 -0.03 -13.06
N THR A 87 -0.36 -1.28 -13.16
CA THR A 87 -1.66 -1.70 -12.66
C THR A 87 -1.58 -3.00 -11.85
N TRP A 88 -2.54 -3.17 -10.96
CA TRP A 88 -2.80 -4.43 -10.28
C TRP A 88 -4.29 -4.65 -10.11
N SER A 89 -4.70 -5.91 -10.08
CA SER A 89 -6.12 -6.30 -10.09
C SER A 89 -6.45 -7.14 -8.87
N PRO A 90 -6.98 -6.54 -7.79
CA PRO A 90 -7.49 -7.27 -6.63
C PRO A 90 -8.89 -7.82 -6.87
N GLU A 91 -9.19 -8.96 -6.24
CA GLU A 91 -10.53 -9.44 -5.97
C GLU A 91 -10.73 -9.48 -4.46
N PHE A 92 -11.79 -8.84 -3.93
CA PHE A 92 -11.99 -8.68 -2.51
C PHE A 92 -13.47 -8.60 -2.14
N TYR A 93 -13.77 -9.01 -0.92
CA TYR A 93 -15.07 -8.81 -0.31
C TYR A 93 -15.09 -7.44 0.36
N LEU A 94 -16.16 -6.68 0.10
CA LEU A 94 -16.41 -5.37 0.68
C LEU A 94 -17.79 -5.38 1.32
N TRP A 95 -17.91 -4.94 2.57
CA TRP A 95 -19.20 -4.83 3.23
C TRP A 95 -19.34 -3.51 3.96
N PHE A 96 -20.58 -3.05 4.02
CA PHE A 96 -20.97 -1.83 4.69
C PHE A 96 -22.05 -2.13 5.73
N LYS A 97 -22.03 -1.37 6.85
CA LYS A 97 -23.08 -1.34 7.84
C LYS A 97 -23.35 0.11 8.23
N TRP A 98 -24.61 0.48 8.25
CA TRP A 98 -25.05 1.84 8.58
C TRP A 98 -26.48 1.82 9.13
N ASP A 99 -26.95 2.95 9.72
CA ASP A 99 -28.26 3.09 10.36
C ASP A 99 -29.16 4.16 9.74
N ASN A 100 -28.66 4.89 8.74
CA ASN A 100 -29.42 5.99 8.09
C ASN A 100 -30.06 5.48 6.78
N ASP A 101 -31.40 5.41 6.74
CA ASP A 101 -32.18 4.95 5.59
C ASP A 101 -31.95 5.76 4.30
N ASN A 102 -31.43 6.99 4.41
CA ASN A 102 -31.15 7.86 3.26
C ASN A 102 -29.79 7.61 2.61
N LEU A 103 -28.99 6.71 3.16
CA LEU A 103 -27.67 6.35 2.65
C LEU A 103 -27.69 5.00 1.93
N ASP A 104 -26.88 4.90 0.90
CA ASP A 104 -26.58 3.63 0.23
C ASP A 104 -25.08 3.58 -0.14
N PRO A 105 -24.20 3.42 0.85
CA PRO A 105 -22.76 3.42 0.61
C PRO A 105 -22.31 2.27 -0.31
N GLY A 106 -23.11 1.22 -0.38
CA GLY A 106 -22.83 0.10 -1.29
C GLY A 106 -23.03 0.43 -2.76
N GLU A 107 -23.87 1.40 -3.10
CA GLU A 107 -24.07 1.83 -4.49
C GLU A 107 -23.27 3.11 -4.83
N THR A 108 -22.79 3.83 -3.80
CA THR A 108 -22.12 5.11 -3.99
C THR A 108 -20.61 5.07 -3.84
N PHE A 109 -20.05 3.98 -3.31
CA PHE A 109 -18.59 3.88 -3.14
C PHE A 109 -17.85 3.88 -4.48
N ASP A 110 -16.66 4.47 -4.43
CA ASP A 110 -15.71 4.49 -5.54
C ASP A 110 -14.32 4.07 -5.07
N ILE A 111 -13.46 3.67 -6.00
CA ILE A 111 -12.07 3.28 -5.75
C ILE A 111 -11.16 4.34 -6.34
N ILE A 112 -10.41 5.02 -5.47
CA ILE A 112 -9.47 6.05 -5.88
C ILE A 112 -8.32 5.44 -6.66
N GLU A 113 -7.92 6.10 -7.75
CA GLU A 113 -6.89 5.64 -8.69
C GLU A 113 -7.19 4.26 -9.28
N GLY A 114 -8.47 3.86 -9.32
CA GLY A 114 -8.88 2.56 -9.82
C GLY A 114 -10.24 2.58 -10.51
N GLU A 115 -10.60 1.44 -11.08
CA GLU A 115 -11.88 1.18 -11.71
C GLU A 115 -12.47 -0.13 -11.18
N VAL A 116 -13.77 -0.11 -10.88
CA VAL A 116 -14.53 -1.32 -10.52
C VAL A 116 -14.90 -2.06 -11.81
N ILE A 117 -14.23 -3.17 -12.08
CA ILE A 117 -14.49 -4.02 -13.25
C ILE A 117 -15.77 -4.82 -13.07
N SER A 118 -16.03 -5.30 -11.85
CA SER A 118 -17.21 -6.10 -11.53
C SER A 118 -17.58 -5.94 -10.06
N LYS A 119 -18.87 -5.77 -9.79
CA LYS A 119 -19.45 -5.72 -8.44
C LYS A 119 -20.63 -6.68 -8.37
N GLN A 120 -20.50 -7.72 -7.57
CA GLN A 120 -21.54 -8.71 -7.34
C GLN A 120 -22.06 -8.61 -5.90
N LYS A 121 -23.34 -8.28 -5.74
CA LYS A 121 -24.01 -8.28 -4.42
C LYS A 121 -24.19 -9.72 -3.95
N LEU A 122 -23.65 -10.06 -2.80
CA LEU A 122 -23.70 -11.40 -2.20
C LEU A 122 -24.79 -11.52 -1.14
N SER A 123 -24.95 -10.49 -0.33
CA SER A 123 -25.96 -10.45 0.72
C SER A 123 -26.36 -9.04 1.05
N GLU A 124 -27.62 -8.87 1.44
CA GLU A 124 -28.18 -7.62 1.89
C GLU A 124 -29.25 -7.93 2.92
N TYR A 125 -29.26 -7.20 4.02
CA TYR A 125 -30.34 -7.27 5.02
C TYR A 125 -30.50 -5.95 5.77
N HIS A 126 -31.72 -5.75 6.24
CA HIS A 126 -32.06 -4.68 7.17
C HIS A 126 -32.62 -5.34 8.43
N LYS A 127 -31.99 -5.11 9.59
CA LYS A 127 -32.40 -5.71 10.85
C LYS A 127 -32.15 -4.74 12.01
N GLN A 128 -33.18 -4.51 12.83
CA GLN A 128 -33.12 -3.68 14.04
C GLN A 128 -32.63 -2.23 13.76
N GLY A 129 -32.92 -1.67 12.58
CA GLY A 129 -32.48 -0.34 12.18
C GLY A 129 -31.06 -0.29 11.64
N GLU A 130 -30.36 -1.44 11.50
CA GLU A 130 -29.04 -1.51 10.86
C GLU A 130 -29.19 -2.12 9.46
N HIS A 131 -28.66 -1.42 8.47
CA HIS A 131 -28.48 -1.90 7.11
C HIS A 131 -27.13 -2.63 6.99
N TYR A 132 -27.11 -3.67 6.19
CA TYR A 132 -25.92 -4.40 5.84
C TYR A 132 -25.95 -4.79 4.37
N VAL A 133 -24.82 -4.59 3.69
CA VAL A 133 -24.62 -5.10 2.34
C VAL A 133 -23.21 -5.63 2.18
N LYS A 134 -23.07 -6.72 1.41
CA LYS A 134 -21.78 -7.33 1.10
C LYS A 134 -21.66 -7.58 -0.39
N TYR A 135 -20.53 -7.18 -0.94
CA TYR A 135 -20.18 -7.38 -2.35
C TYR A 135 -18.92 -8.23 -2.50
N LEU A 136 -18.83 -8.94 -3.64
CA LEU A 136 -17.57 -9.37 -4.22
C LEU A 136 -17.19 -8.36 -5.30
N VAL A 137 -16.04 -7.73 -5.16
CA VAL A 137 -15.56 -6.67 -6.04
C VAL A 137 -14.30 -7.12 -6.75
N LYS A 138 -14.27 -6.93 -8.07
CA LYS A 138 -13.06 -7.02 -8.89
C LYS A 138 -12.73 -5.63 -9.36
N ALA A 139 -11.51 -5.19 -9.12
CA ALA A 139 -11.06 -3.87 -9.50
C ALA A 139 -9.73 -3.92 -10.25
N GLN A 140 -9.46 -2.87 -11.01
CA GLN A 140 -8.14 -2.58 -11.56
C GLN A 140 -7.68 -1.25 -10.98
N ILE A 141 -6.52 -1.25 -10.33
CA ILE A 141 -6.00 -0.10 -9.61
C ILE A 141 -4.66 0.29 -10.23
N THR A 142 -4.52 1.57 -10.51
CA THR A 142 -3.27 2.16 -11.00
C THR A 142 -2.28 2.32 -9.85
N LYS A 143 -1.04 1.90 -10.07
CA LYS A 143 0.02 2.05 -9.10
C LYS A 143 1.37 2.15 -9.79
N TYR A 144 2.11 3.19 -9.51
CA TYR A 144 3.49 3.30 -9.96
C TYR A 144 4.38 2.29 -9.24
N PHE A 145 5.06 1.43 -10.02
CA PHE A 145 6.03 0.46 -9.52
C PHE A 145 7.45 1.00 -9.76
N ASP A 146 8.13 1.41 -8.70
CA ASP A 146 9.53 1.82 -8.76
C ASP A 146 10.43 0.59 -8.83
N SER A 147 11.00 0.33 -9.99
CA SER A 147 11.88 -0.82 -10.24
C SER A 147 13.38 -0.53 -10.05
N LEU A 148 13.76 0.62 -9.47
CA LEU A 148 15.16 1.02 -9.28
C LEU A 148 15.96 0.03 -8.43
N ARG A 149 15.31 -0.81 -7.66
CA ARG A 149 15.93 -1.79 -6.77
C ARG A 149 15.71 -3.25 -7.21
N PHE A 150 15.21 -3.45 -8.41
CA PHE A 150 15.01 -4.81 -8.92
C PHE A 150 16.29 -5.66 -8.77
N PRO A 151 16.23 -6.92 -8.28
CA PRO A 151 15.06 -7.73 -7.91
C PRO A 151 14.65 -7.65 -6.42
N VAL A 152 15.17 -6.71 -5.65
CA VAL A 152 14.94 -6.58 -4.18
C VAL A 152 14.06 -5.36 -3.83
N ASP A 153 13.19 -4.98 -4.74
CA ASP A 153 12.16 -3.97 -4.50
C ASP A 153 10.94 -4.57 -3.79
N ASP A 154 10.32 -3.75 -2.96
CA ASP A 154 9.09 -4.07 -2.26
C ASP A 154 8.05 -2.98 -2.53
N HIS A 155 6.80 -3.40 -2.76
CA HIS A 155 5.70 -2.50 -3.07
C HIS A 155 4.54 -2.70 -2.11
N ILE A 156 3.93 -1.60 -1.64
CA ILE A 156 2.68 -1.64 -0.92
C ILE A 156 1.55 -1.52 -1.92
N LEU A 157 0.64 -2.49 -1.93
CA LEU A 157 -0.59 -2.44 -2.70
C LEU A 157 -1.69 -1.86 -1.81
N THR A 158 -2.31 -0.78 -2.23
CA THR A 158 -3.29 -0.04 -1.43
C THR A 158 -4.62 0.02 -2.16
N ILE A 159 -5.71 -0.25 -1.45
CA ILE A 159 -7.08 -0.02 -1.92
C ILE A 159 -7.60 1.17 -1.12
N VAL A 160 -7.95 2.26 -1.80
CA VAL A 160 -8.56 3.44 -1.20
C VAL A 160 -10.00 3.50 -1.66
N ILE A 161 -10.92 3.53 -0.70
CA ILE A 161 -12.37 3.55 -0.95
C ILE A 161 -12.90 4.87 -0.40
N GLU A 162 -13.71 5.55 -1.19
CA GLU A 162 -14.44 6.75 -0.76
C GLU A 162 -15.90 6.66 -1.17
N ASP A 163 -16.73 7.52 -0.62
CA ASP A 163 -18.08 7.71 -1.13
C ASP A 163 -18.06 8.70 -2.30
N GLY A 164 -18.57 8.30 -3.46
CA GLY A 164 -18.55 9.10 -4.67
C GLY A 164 -19.59 10.23 -4.70
N LYS A 165 -20.51 10.32 -3.71
CA LYS A 165 -21.59 11.30 -3.69
C LYS A 165 -21.54 12.23 -2.49
N LEU A 166 -21.17 11.71 -1.32
CA LEU A 166 -21.24 12.45 -0.07
C LEU A 166 -19.84 12.90 0.35
N PRO A 167 -19.67 14.18 0.68
CA PRO A 167 -18.40 14.66 1.21
C PRO A 167 -18.19 14.16 2.64
N TRP A 168 -16.94 14.05 3.06
CA TRP A 168 -16.50 13.60 4.37
C TRP A 168 -17.19 14.26 5.58
N LYS A 169 -17.71 15.48 5.43
CA LYS A 169 -18.46 16.19 6.49
C LYS A 169 -19.81 15.56 6.80
N ASP A 170 -20.36 14.75 5.92
CA ASP A 170 -21.67 14.13 6.01
C ASP A 170 -21.58 12.62 6.32
N LEU A 171 -20.36 12.02 6.19
CA LEU A 171 -20.06 10.62 6.49
C LEU A 171 -18.86 10.48 7.42
N GLU A 172 -18.94 9.56 8.39
CA GLU A 172 -17.87 9.13 9.28
C GLU A 172 -17.74 7.58 9.30
#